data_cad55b9033778c39a4673fc85409516c
#
_entry.id   cad55b9033778c39a4673fc85409516c
#
_cell.length_a   1.000
_cell.length_b   1.000
_cell.length_c   1.000
_cell.angle_alpha   90.00
_cell.angle_beta   90.00
_cell.angle_gamma   90.00
#
_symmetry.space_group_name_H-M   'P 1'
#
loop_
_entity.id
_entity.type
_entity.pdbx_description
1 polymer ?
#
loop_
_entity_poly.entity_id
_entity_poly.type
_entity_poly.pdbx_seq_one_letter_code
_entity_poly.pdbx_strand_id
1 'polypeptide(L)'
;MAELTHINEQGRAKMVDVSEKADTKRIGIASGRICMQPETFTLITDGKIKKGDVLAVAQVAGIMAAKKTWEIIPMCHPLLLTGVDIHFELHPEVSEIEAIASVRTTGKTGKADGSAACER
;
A
#
# COMPACT_ATOMS: atom_id res chain seq x y z
N MET A 1 -26.11 -7.57 11.57
CA MET A 1 -25.66 -7.19 10.21
C MET A 1 -24.90 -5.87 10.27
N ALA A 2 -23.81 -5.80 9.57
CA ALA A 2 -23.10 -4.53 9.52
C ALA A 2 -23.94 -3.48 8.81
N GLU A 3 -24.03 -2.31 9.38
CA GLU A 3 -24.78 -1.24 8.76
C GLU A 3 -24.01 -0.62 7.62
N LEU A 4 -24.72 -0.20 6.61
CA LEU A 4 -24.13 0.50 5.48
C LEU A 4 -23.98 1.97 5.83
N THR A 5 -22.88 2.31 6.51
CA THR A 5 -22.68 3.65 7.08
C THR A 5 -22.48 4.73 6.02
N HIS A 6 -22.21 4.35 4.77
CA HIS A 6 -22.05 5.31 3.67
C HIS A 6 -23.31 5.47 2.82
N ILE A 7 -24.42 4.92 3.27
CA ILE A 7 -25.68 5.02 2.58
C ILE A 7 -26.72 5.57 3.57
N ASN A 8 -27.44 6.63 3.17
CA ASN A 8 -28.46 7.20 4.01
C ASN A 8 -29.77 6.38 3.93
N GLU A 9 -30.79 6.79 4.64
CA GLU A 9 -32.08 6.08 4.73
C GLU A 9 -32.77 5.94 3.38
N GLN A 10 -32.51 6.81 2.43
CA GLN A 10 -33.05 6.73 1.09
C GLN A 10 -32.20 5.89 0.15
N GLY A 11 -31.18 5.22 0.63
CA GLY A 11 -30.29 4.40 -0.18
C GLY A 11 -29.24 5.16 -0.95
N ARG A 12 -29.04 6.44 -0.68
CA ARG A 12 -28.05 7.26 -1.36
C ARG A 12 -26.73 7.24 -0.59
N ALA A 13 -25.65 7.25 -1.33
CA ALA A 13 -24.33 7.34 -0.71
C ALA A 13 -24.16 8.69 -0.01
N LYS A 14 -23.57 8.67 1.16
CA LYS A 14 -23.28 9.89 1.90
C LYS A 14 -21.93 9.78 2.60
N MET A 15 -21.35 10.93 2.90
CA MET A 15 -20.14 10.97 3.71
C MET A 15 -20.51 10.68 5.16
N VAL A 16 -19.80 9.75 5.77
CA VAL A 16 -20.00 9.43 7.19
C VAL A 16 -19.34 10.49 8.04
N ASP A 17 -20.09 10.99 9.04
CA ASP A 17 -19.53 11.89 10.03
C ASP A 17 -18.69 11.08 11.01
N VAL A 18 -17.39 11.33 11.02
CA VAL A 18 -16.45 10.60 11.86
C VAL A 18 -15.91 11.46 13.01
N SER A 19 -16.47 12.65 13.21
CA SER A 19 -15.94 13.61 14.19
C SER A 19 -15.95 13.08 15.62
N GLU A 20 -16.87 12.21 15.95
CA GLU A 20 -16.99 11.66 17.29
C GLU A 20 -16.34 10.29 17.46
N LYS A 21 -15.80 9.74 16.40
CA LYS A 21 -15.16 8.43 16.48
C LYS A 21 -13.74 8.57 16.97
N ALA A 22 -13.31 7.60 17.79
CA ALA A 22 -11.93 7.55 18.25
C ALA A 22 -11.00 7.25 17.07
N ASP A 23 -9.77 7.73 17.17
CA ASP A 23 -8.75 7.38 16.20
C ASP A 23 -8.46 5.89 16.27
N THR A 24 -8.28 5.29 15.11
CA THR A 24 -7.95 3.87 15.01
C THR A 24 -6.66 3.69 14.21
N LYS A 25 -5.90 2.68 14.59
CA LYS A 25 -4.72 2.28 13.85
C LYS A 25 -5.09 1.18 12.89
N ARG A 26 -4.63 1.30 11.65
CA ARG A 26 -4.90 0.31 10.62
C ARG A 26 -3.60 -0.03 9.93
N ILE A 27 -3.47 -1.30 9.58
CA ILE A 27 -2.29 -1.81 8.87
C ILE A 27 -2.78 -2.56 7.65
N GLY A 28 -2.27 -2.18 6.49
CA GLY A 28 -2.50 -2.91 5.26
C GLY A 28 -1.19 -3.51 4.80
N ILE A 29 -1.21 -4.77 4.41
CA ILE A 29 -0.03 -5.46 3.89
C ILE A 29 -0.38 -6.03 2.53
N ALA A 30 0.49 -5.77 1.56
CA ALA A 30 0.34 -6.29 0.21
C ALA A 30 1.68 -6.76 -0.30
N SER A 31 1.67 -7.72 -1.20
CA SER A 31 2.89 -8.18 -1.83
C SER A 31 2.66 -8.39 -3.32
N GLY A 32 3.75 -8.33 -4.06
CA GLY A 32 3.76 -8.61 -5.47
C GLY A 32 5.13 -9.12 -5.88
N ARG A 33 5.17 -9.87 -6.97
CA ARG A 33 6.41 -10.44 -7.47
C ARG A 33 6.69 -9.97 -8.87
N ILE A 34 7.97 -9.80 -9.16
CA ILE A 34 8.46 -9.57 -10.50
C ILE A 34 9.30 -10.77 -10.90
N CYS A 35 8.97 -11.35 -12.05
CA CYS A 35 9.71 -12.44 -12.65
C CYS A 35 10.69 -11.86 -13.67
N MET A 36 11.90 -12.37 -13.72
CA MET A 36 12.91 -11.83 -14.60
C MET A 36 13.84 -12.93 -15.11
N GLN A 37 14.68 -12.59 -16.06
CA GLN A 37 15.71 -13.51 -16.53
C GLN A 37 16.74 -13.73 -15.43
N PRO A 38 17.34 -14.92 -15.34
CA PRO A 38 18.36 -15.18 -14.32
C PRO A 38 19.52 -14.19 -14.32
N GLU A 39 19.94 -13.75 -15.50
CA GLU A 39 21.02 -12.77 -15.63
C GLU A 39 20.65 -11.44 -15.01
N THR A 40 19.40 -11.01 -15.21
CA THR A 40 18.91 -9.77 -14.64
C THR A 40 18.82 -9.88 -13.12
N PHE A 41 18.32 -11.01 -12.63
CA PHE A 41 18.24 -11.27 -11.20
C PHE A 41 19.62 -11.15 -10.54
N THR A 42 20.62 -11.79 -11.13
CA THR A 42 21.98 -11.77 -10.61
C THR A 42 22.54 -10.34 -10.59
N LEU A 43 22.33 -9.57 -11.66
CA LEU A 43 22.80 -8.19 -11.72
C LEU A 43 22.18 -7.33 -10.61
N ILE A 44 20.91 -7.51 -10.34
CA ILE A 44 20.22 -6.73 -9.30
C ILE A 44 20.70 -7.14 -7.92
N THR A 45 20.76 -8.43 -7.65
CA THR A 45 21.07 -8.92 -6.31
C THR A 45 22.55 -8.78 -5.95
N ASP A 46 23.44 -8.81 -6.95
CA ASP A 46 24.85 -8.61 -6.71
C ASP A 46 25.27 -7.13 -6.68
N GLY A 47 24.32 -6.24 -6.92
CA GLY A 47 24.60 -4.81 -6.87
C GLY A 47 25.48 -4.32 -8.02
N LYS A 48 25.50 -5.03 -9.16
CA LYS A 48 26.41 -4.71 -10.28
C LYS A 48 25.80 -3.79 -11.31
N ILE A 49 24.62 -3.25 -11.08
CA ILE A 49 24.03 -2.31 -12.02
C ILE A 49 24.67 -0.95 -11.83
N LYS A 50 25.10 -0.35 -12.95
CA LYS A 50 25.86 0.90 -12.92
C LYS A 50 25.13 2.07 -12.28
N LYS A 51 23.81 2.06 -12.29
CA LYS A 51 23.00 3.16 -11.73
C LYS A 51 22.81 3.07 -10.23
N GLY A 52 23.42 2.09 -9.59
CA GLY A 52 23.40 1.95 -8.15
C GLY A 52 22.49 0.82 -7.66
N ASP A 53 22.08 0.90 -6.40
CA ASP A 53 21.31 -0.14 -5.76
C ASP A 53 19.83 -0.08 -6.21
N VAL A 54 19.45 -1.01 -7.05
CA VAL A 54 18.10 -1.06 -7.61
C VAL A 54 17.04 -1.23 -6.52
N LEU A 55 17.32 -2.08 -5.54
CA LEU A 55 16.35 -2.35 -4.49
C LEU A 55 16.17 -1.13 -3.56
N ALA A 56 17.23 -0.40 -3.30
CA ALA A 56 17.13 0.82 -2.50
C ALA A 56 16.30 1.88 -3.23
N VAL A 57 16.50 2.05 -4.52
CA VAL A 57 15.72 2.99 -5.30
C VAL A 57 14.26 2.54 -5.38
N ALA A 58 14.03 1.24 -5.56
CA ALA A 58 12.68 0.70 -5.62
C ALA A 58 11.95 0.90 -4.29
N GLN A 59 12.65 0.79 -3.17
CA GLN A 59 12.06 1.02 -1.86
C GLN A 59 11.56 2.46 -1.74
N VAL A 60 12.39 3.42 -2.11
CA VAL A 60 12.00 4.83 -2.07
C VAL A 60 10.83 5.10 -2.99
N ALA A 61 10.87 4.56 -4.21
CA ALA A 61 9.78 4.73 -5.16
C ALA A 61 8.47 4.15 -4.63
N GLY A 62 8.54 3.00 -3.98
CA GLY A 62 7.36 2.38 -3.38
C GLY A 62 6.75 3.21 -2.26
N ILE A 63 7.60 3.80 -1.42
CA ILE A 63 7.13 4.69 -0.35
C ILE A 63 6.44 5.91 -0.95
N MET A 64 7.02 6.49 -1.99
CA MET A 64 6.40 7.63 -2.68
C MET A 64 5.06 7.25 -3.30
N ALA A 65 4.98 6.06 -3.89
CA ALA A 65 3.74 5.59 -4.48
C ALA A 65 2.65 5.40 -3.41
N ALA A 66 3.01 4.86 -2.26
CA ALA A 66 2.06 4.68 -1.16
C ALA A 66 1.47 6.02 -0.72
N LYS A 67 2.29 7.05 -0.66
CA LYS A 67 1.84 8.39 -0.29
C LYS A 67 0.90 9.01 -1.31
N LYS A 68 0.91 8.53 -2.54
CA LYS A 68 0.07 9.03 -3.63
C LYS A 68 -1.10 8.13 -3.98
N THR A 69 -1.38 7.14 -3.15
CA THR A 69 -2.44 6.18 -3.42
C THR A 69 -3.79 6.87 -3.67
N TRP A 70 -4.11 7.91 -2.90
CA TRP A 70 -5.36 8.63 -3.05
C TRP A 70 -5.51 9.32 -4.40
N GLU A 71 -4.39 9.61 -5.08
CA GLU A 71 -4.40 10.20 -6.41
C GLU A 71 -4.66 9.16 -7.51
N ILE A 72 -4.41 7.90 -7.22
CA ILE A 72 -4.48 6.81 -8.20
C ILE A 72 -5.79 6.05 -8.10
N ILE A 73 -6.27 5.86 -6.87
CA ILE A 73 -7.49 5.09 -6.63
C ILE A 73 -8.67 6.04 -6.51
N PRO A 74 -9.65 5.94 -7.44
CA PRO A 74 -10.84 6.79 -7.37
C PRO A 74 -11.60 6.59 -6.07
N MET A 75 -12.17 7.67 -5.55
CA MET A 75 -12.98 7.67 -4.33
C MET A 75 -12.24 7.29 -3.06
N CYS A 76 -10.90 7.31 -3.12
CA CYS A 76 -10.07 7.12 -1.95
C CYS A 76 -9.80 8.48 -1.30
N HIS A 77 -9.94 8.55 0.02
CA HIS A 77 -9.61 9.75 0.76
C HIS A 77 -8.11 9.88 0.94
N PRO A 78 -7.58 11.11 1.03
CA PRO A 78 -6.21 11.29 1.49
C PRO A 78 -6.09 10.70 2.89
N LEU A 79 -5.16 9.77 3.05
CA LEU A 79 -4.93 9.09 4.32
C LEU A 79 -3.67 9.63 4.97
N LEU A 80 -3.74 9.84 6.26
CA LEU A 80 -2.56 10.16 7.03
C LEU A 80 -1.78 8.88 7.30
N LEU A 81 -0.66 8.73 6.62
CA LEU A 81 0.19 7.55 6.79
C LEU A 81 1.14 7.79 7.94
N THR A 82 1.13 6.89 8.91
CA THR A 82 2.04 6.95 10.05
C THR A 82 3.27 6.09 9.85
N GLY A 83 3.26 5.23 8.85
CA GLY A 83 4.44 4.45 8.50
C GLY A 83 4.23 3.70 7.20
N VAL A 84 5.29 3.56 6.44
CA VAL A 84 5.34 2.74 5.23
C VAL A 84 6.64 1.97 5.27
N ASP A 85 6.55 0.65 5.26
CA ASP A 85 7.71 -0.22 5.20
C ASP A 85 7.63 -1.05 3.94
N ILE A 86 8.72 -1.11 3.20
CA ILE A 86 8.81 -1.95 2.01
C ILE A 86 10.10 -2.74 2.15
N HIS A 87 9.98 -4.06 2.02
CA HIS A 87 11.15 -4.91 1.97
C HIS A 87 11.00 -5.92 0.85
N PHE A 88 12.11 -6.55 0.50
CA PHE A 88 12.16 -7.46 -0.64
C PHE A 88 12.61 -8.83 -0.17
N GLU A 89 11.99 -9.84 -0.74
CA GLU A 89 12.45 -11.21 -0.60
C GLU A 89 12.94 -11.72 -1.94
N LEU A 90 14.11 -12.32 -1.93
CA LEU A 90 14.74 -12.80 -3.15
C LEU A 90 14.47 -14.29 -3.29
N HIS A 91 14.04 -14.67 -4.48
CA HIS A 91 13.76 -16.07 -4.81
C HIS A 91 14.64 -16.49 -5.96
N PRO A 92 15.93 -16.85 -5.69
CA PRO A 92 16.88 -17.13 -6.75
C PRO A 92 16.52 -18.35 -7.58
N GLU A 93 15.84 -19.31 -7.00
CA GLU A 93 15.48 -20.55 -7.71
C GLU A 93 14.53 -20.31 -8.89
N VAL A 94 13.79 -19.22 -8.85
CA VAL A 94 12.84 -18.87 -9.93
C VAL A 94 13.10 -17.49 -10.52
N SER A 95 14.19 -16.85 -10.12
CA SER A 95 14.58 -15.50 -10.58
C SER A 95 13.46 -14.48 -10.39
N GLU A 96 12.89 -14.49 -9.19
CA GLU A 96 11.83 -13.57 -8.80
C GLU A 96 12.25 -12.72 -7.61
N ILE A 97 11.75 -11.50 -7.59
CA ILE A 97 11.88 -10.61 -6.44
C ILE A 97 10.48 -10.28 -5.96
N GLU A 98 10.22 -10.53 -4.70
CA GLU A 98 8.95 -10.21 -4.08
C GLU A 98 9.09 -8.93 -3.27
N ALA A 99 8.19 -7.98 -3.52
CA ALA A 99 8.10 -6.76 -2.72
C ALA A 99 6.96 -6.92 -1.73
N ILE A 100 7.23 -6.65 -0.47
CA ILE A 100 6.21 -6.70 0.59
C ILE A 100 6.10 -5.29 1.16
N ALA A 101 4.90 -4.72 1.05
CA ALA A 101 4.62 -3.37 1.54
C ALA A 101 3.69 -3.45 2.73
N SER A 102 4.03 -2.72 3.79
CA SER A 102 3.20 -2.58 4.98
C SER A 102 2.94 -1.10 5.19
N VAL A 103 1.68 -0.71 5.20
CA VAL A 103 1.27 0.68 5.33
C VAL A 103 0.44 0.82 6.59
N ARG A 104 0.79 1.81 7.40
CA ARG A 104 0.08 2.09 8.64
C ARG A 104 -0.58 3.45 8.56
N THR A 105 -1.81 3.52 9.04
CA THR A 105 -2.54 4.77 9.14
C THR A 105 -3.10 4.92 10.54
N THR A 106 -3.28 6.16 10.96
CA THR A 106 -3.99 6.49 12.19
C THR A 106 -4.90 7.64 11.88
N GLY A 107 -6.16 7.51 12.29
CA GLY A 107 -7.11 8.57 12.04
C GLY A 107 -8.52 8.09 12.23
N LYS A 108 -9.45 9.02 12.08
CA LYS A 108 -10.88 8.73 12.17
C LYS A 108 -11.37 8.31 10.80
N THR A 109 -11.79 7.06 10.68
CA THR A 109 -12.34 6.57 9.42
C THR A 109 -13.77 6.11 9.65
N GLY A 110 -14.59 6.28 8.64
CA GLY A 110 -15.97 5.87 8.75
C GLY A 110 -16.14 4.36 8.68
N LYS A 111 -15.21 3.66 8.01
CA LYS A 111 -15.43 2.27 7.71
C LYS A 111 -14.14 1.59 7.27
N ALA A 112 -13.98 0.35 7.74
CA ALA A 112 -12.76 -0.40 7.49
C ALA A 112 -12.56 -0.73 6.01
N ASP A 113 -13.62 -1.11 5.33
CA ASP A 113 -13.51 -1.52 3.92
C ASP A 113 -13.15 -0.36 3.00
N GLY A 114 -13.57 0.85 3.30
CA GLY A 114 -13.12 2.02 2.56
C GLY A 114 -11.63 2.23 2.70
N SER A 115 -11.13 2.08 3.92
CA SER A 115 -9.69 2.18 4.18
C SER A 115 -8.91 1.06 3.48
N ALA A 116 -9.43 -0.16 3.55
CA ALA A 116 -8.77 -1.30 2.93
C ALA A 116 -8.62 -1.13 1.41
N ALA A 117 -9.61 -0.54 0.75
CA ALA A 117 -9.52 -0.27 -0.68
C ALA A 117 -8.38 0.70 -1.00
N CYS A 118 -8.10 1.64 -0.13
CA CYS A 118 -7.03 2.60 -0.33
C CYS A 118 -5.65 2.03 0.01
N GLU A 119 -5.61 1.01 0.83
CA GLU A 119 -4.34 0.42 1.30
C GLU A 119 -3.80 -0.66 0.37
N ARG A 120 -4.55 -1.05 -0.63
CA ARG A 120 -4.12 -2.07 -1.57
C ARG A 120 -3.38 -1.44 -2.77
#